data_bccfd167011b8d0b4af03961df69db0b
#
_entry.id   bccfd167011b8d0b4af03961df69db0b
#
_cell.length_a   1.000
_cell.length_b   1.000
_cell.length_c   1.000
_cell.angle_alpha   90.00
_cell.angle_beta   90.00
_cell.angle_gamma   90.00
#
_symmetry.space_group_name_H-M   'P 1'
#
loop_
_entity.id
_entity.type
_entity.pdbx_description
1 polymer ?
#
loop_
_entity_poly.entity_id
_entity_poly.type
_entity_poly.pdbx_seq_one_letter_code
_entity_poly.pdbx_strand_id
1 'polypeptide(L)'
;ILQTAIDEKVDIIGLSGLITPSLDEMVFVAKEMQRKGFHVPLMIGGATTSKAHTAVKIDPQYSNDAVIYVADASRAVGVATSLLSPEMKPEFIKGYREEYAKVRERIANKQPKAAKLSYAASIANGVKIDWTNYVPPKPNVLGQHVLKNYPLETLVPYFDWTPFFISWSLAGKFPAILTDEVVGEAATDLYEQAQIMLKDIVENKRFDARAVFSLAPAKRTGADTVSIFDENQTATHKFEHTRQQSDKVSGKPNFSLADFIAPEDAKLEDYLGGFTVSIFGAEEMAHEYKAKGDDYSAILAQSLGDRFA
;
A
#
# COMPACT_ATOMS: atom_id res chain seq x y z
N ILE A 1 8.77 21.12 -14.40
CA ILE A 1 8.51 20.10 -15.44
C ILE A 1 8.11 20.77 -16.76
N LEU A 2 6.96 21.51 -16.83
CA LEU A 2 6.45 22.01 -18.12
C LEU A 2 7.33 23.10 -18.73
N GLN A 3 7.96 23.98 -17.94
CA GLN A 3 8.90 24.96 -18.45
C GLN A 3 10.12 24.28 -19.07
N THR A 4 10.71 23.32 -18.37
CA THR A 4 11.82 22.52 -18.89
C THR A 4 11.45 21.79 -20.18
N ALA A 5 10.24 21.24 -20.25
CA ALA A 5 9.75 20.57 -21.48
C ALA A 5 9.65 21.53 -22.68
N ILE A 6 9.32 22.80 -22.45
CA ILE A 6 9.33 23.85 -23.51
C ILE A 6 10.77 24.20 -23.90
N ASP A 7 11.62 24.45 -22.91
CA ASP A 7 13.00 24.92 -23.13
C ASP A 7 13.82 23.85 -23.87
N GLU A 8 13.63 22.57 -23.50
CA GLU A 8 14.33 21.43 -24.10
C GLU A 8 13.62 20.87 -25.36
N LYS A 9 12.46 21.41 -25.73
CA LYS A 9 11.67 20.99 -26.90
C LYS A 9 11.44 19.48 -26.93
N VAL A 10 10.97 18.92 -25.83
CA VAL A 10 10.77 17.47 -25.71
C VAL A 10 9.67 16.97 -26.64
N ASP A 11 9.83 15.77 -27.17
CA ASP A 11 8.86 15.11 -28.03
C ASP A 11 7.78 14.34 -27.27
N ILE A 12 7.99 14.07 -25.99
CA ILE A 12 7.09 13.30 -25.13
C ILE A 12 7.28 13.68 -23.66
N ILE A 13 6.22 13.64 -22.86
CA ILE A 13 6.30 13.82 -21.41
C ILE A 13 5.85 12.53 -20.74
N GLY A 14 6.63 12.06 -19.74
CA GLY A 14 6.29 10.89 -18.92
C GLY A 14 6.15 11.27 -17.46
N LEU A 15 5.05 10.84 -16.83
CA LEU A 15 4.82 11.00 -15.38
C LEU A 15 4.74 9.63 -14.72
N SER A 16 5.52 9.45 -13.65
CA SER A 16 5.54 8.22 -12.86
C SER A 16 5.08 8.52 -11.43
N GLY A 17 4.02 7.86 -10.98
CA GLY A 17 3.45 8.05 -9.63
C GLY A 17 3.77 6.90 -8.69
N LEU A 18 4.36 7.22 -7.54
CA LEU A 18 4.66 6.24 -6.49
C LEU A 18 3.66 6.30 -5.32
N ILE A 19 3.17 7.49 -4.99
CA ILE A 19 2.27 7.73 -3.85
C ILE A 19 0.93 8.30 -4.33
N THR A 20 -0.13 8.09 -3.56
CA THR A 20 -1.50 8.50 -3.95
C THR A 20 -1.63 10.00 -4.30
N PRO A 21 -0.99 10.95 -3.60
CA PRO A 21 -1.05 12.36 -3.99
C PRO A 21 -0.56 12.65 -5.41
N SER A 22 0.34 11.83 -5.97
CA SER A 22 0.81 11.98 -7.35
C SER A 22 -0.32 11.89 -8.38
N LEU A 23 -1.42 11.23 -8.06
CA LEU A 23 -2.56 11.08 -8.97
C LEU A 23 -3.23 12.43 -9.29
N ASP A 24 -3.40 13.28 -8.28
CA ASP A 24 -3.99 14.61 -8.47
C ASP A 24 -3.02 15.54 -9.18
N GLU A 25 -1.73 15.44 -8.90
CA GLU A 25 -0.67 16.18 -9.61
C GLU A 25 -0.63 15.82 -11.10
N MET A 26 -0.82 14.55 -11.46
CA MET A 26 -0.88 14.14 -12.88
C MET A 26 -2.08 14.75 -13.60
N VAL A 27 -3.23 14.84 -12.94
CA VAL A 27 -4.41 15.52 -13.46
C VAL A 27 -4.13 17.01 -13.65
N PHE A 28 -3.47 17.64 -12.70
CA PHE A 28 -3.08 19.05 -12.77
C PHE A 28 -2.09 19.31 -13.93
N VAL A 29 -1.05 18.48 -14.07
CA VAL A 29 -0.08 18.60 -15.17
C VAL A 29 -0.79 18.48 -16.54
N ALA A 30 -1.70 17.53 -16.71
CA ALA A 30 -2.45 17.39 -17.96
C ALA A 30 -3.29 18.64 -18.28
N LYS A 31 -3.95 19.24 -17.28
CA LYS A 31 -4.66 20.53 -17.44
C LYS A 31 -3.73 21.66 -17.84
N GLU A 32 -2.59 21.75 -17.22
CA GLU A 32 -1.61 22.79 -17.53
C GLU A 32 -0.97 22.61 -18.93
N MET A 33 -0.78 21.35 -19.37
CA MET A 33 -0.36 21.06 -20.74
C MET A 33 -1.41 21.57 -21.74
N GLN A 34 -2.68 21.27 -21.48
CA GLN A 34 -3.79 21.79 -22.32
C GLN A 34 -3.80 23.32 -22.33
N ARG A 35 -3.74 23.96 -21.15
CA ARG A 35 -3.78 25.41 -21.01
C ARG A 35 -2.61 26.12 -21.70
N LYS A 36 -1.43 25.49 -21.68
CA LYS A 36 -0.21 26.04 -22.29
C LYS A 36 -0.07 25.70 -23.80
N GLY A 37 -1.03 24.96 -24.36
CA GLY A 37 -1.02 24.61 -25.79
C GLY A 37 0.05 23.60 -26.18
N PHE A 38 0.37 22.66 -25.33
CA PHE A 38 1.25 21.55 -25.70
C PHE A 38 0.61 20.67 -26.78
N HIS A 39 1.44 20.07 -27.63
CA HIS A 39 1.07 19.11 -28.67
C HIS A 39 1.98 17.88 -28.66
N VAL A 40 2.45 17.48 -27.49
CA VAL A 40 3.27 16.29 -27.28
C VAL A 40 2.50 15.26 -26.46
N PRO A 41 2.70 13.95 -26.72
CA PRO A 41 2.02 12.91 -25.96
C PRO A 41 2.41 12.92 -24.48
N LEU A 42 1.47 12.50 -23.64
CA LEU A 42 1.66 12.32 -22.20
C LEU A 42 1.56 10.84 -21.84
N MET A 43 2.63 10.27 -21.29
CA MET A 43 2.67 8.90 -20.78
C MET A 43 2.45 8.91 -19.24
N ILE A 44 1.59 8.03 -18.76
CA ILE A 44 1.24 7.90 -17.34
C ILE A 44 1.62 6.51 -16.85
N GLY A 45 2.50 6.42 -15.88
CA GLY A 45 2.96 5.17 -15.27
C GLY A 45 3.20 5.28 -13.77
N GLY A 46 3.72 4.20 -13.19
CA GLY A 46 4.07 4.11 -11.77
C GLY A 46 3.07 3.32 -10.93
N ALA A 47 3.52 2.90 -9.75
CA ALA A 47 2.85 1.91 -8.89
C ALA A 47 1.42 2.29 -8.46
N THR A 48 1.12 3.58 -8.30
CA THR A 48 -0.20 4.05 -7.87
C THR A 48 -1.17 4.32 -9.01
N THR A 49 -0.68 4.31 -10.25
CA THR A 49 -1.48 4.65 -11.42
C THR A 49 -2.30 3.46 -11.92
N SER A 50 -3.35 3.74 -12.67
CA SER A 50 -4.15 2.71 -13.32
C SER A 50 -4.75 3.21 -14.62
N LYS A 51 -5.01 2.30 -15.56
CA LYS A 51 -5.72 2.60 -16.79
C LYS A 51 -7.07 3.29 -16.53
N ALA A 52 -7.78 2.84 -15.50
CA ALA A 52 -9.08 3.41 -15.12
C ALA A 52 -8.96 4.89 -14.68
N HIS A 53 -7.98 5.21 -13.84
CA HIS A 53 -7.72 6.58 -13.41
C HIS A 53 -7.27 7.45 -14.59
N THR A 54 -6.35 6.95 -15.41
CA THR A 54 -5.87 7.66 -16.61
C THR A 54 -7.04 7.98 -17.55
N ALA A 55 -7.86 6.98 -17.90
CA ALA A 55 -8.98 7.13 -18.81
C ALA A 55 -10.08 8.09 -18.31
N VAL A 56 -10.34 8.14 -16.98
CA VAL A 56 -11.46 8.88 -16.41
C VAL A 56 -11.07 10.26 -15.91
N LYS A 57 -9.84 10.41 -15.39
CA LYS A 57 -9.42 11.64 -14.70
C LYS A 57 -8.37 12.45 -15.47
N ILE A 58 -7.41 11.80 -16.13
CA ILE A 58 -6.27 12.48 -16.75
C ILE A 58 -6.57 12.77 -18.24
N ASP A 59 -6.92 11.73 -19.02
CA ASP A 59 -7.18 11.85 -20.47
C ASP A 59 -8.20 12.96 -20.83
N PRO A 60 -9.31 13.18 -20.09
CA PRO A 60 -10.23 14.26 -20.40
C PRO A 60 -9.67 15.67 -20.19
N GLN A 61 -8.52 15.81 -19.53
CA GLN A 61 -7.92 17.12 -19.27
C GLN A 61 -6.95 17.58 -20.36
N TYR A 62 -6.56 16.67 -21.27
CA TYR A 62 -5.61 16.98 -22.32
C TYR A 62 -6.03 16.36 -23.65
N SER A 63 -6.50 17.21 -24.56
CA SER A 63 -7.07 16.80 -25.86
C SER A 63 -6.19 17.14 -27.06
N ASN A 64 -5.14 17.96 -26.87
CA ASN A 64 -4.27 18.39 -27.97
C ASN A 64 -3.41 17.24 -28.51
N ASP A 65 -3.10 16.24 -27.68
CA ASP A 65 -2.43 15.00 -28.08
C ASP A 65 -2.95 13.83 -27.21
N ALA A 66 -2.26 12.69 -27.22
CA ALA A 66 -2.66 11.49 -26.53
C ALA A 66 -2.20 11.47 -25.07
N VAL A 67 -3.02 10.89 -24.19
CA VAL A 67 -2.65 10.47 -22.83
C VAL A 67 -2.65 8.95 -22.78
N ILE A 68 -1.50 8.33 -22.57
CA ILE A 68 -1.34 6.88 -22.65
C ILE A 68 -0.92 6.29 -21.32
N TYR A 69 -1.70 5.34 -20.80
CA TYR A 69 -1.34 4.56 -19.63
C TYR A 69 -0.30 3.49 -19.99
N VAL A 70 0.80 3.48 -19.25
CA VAL A 70 1.90 2.51 -19.37
C VAL A 70 1.94 1.67 -18.11
N ALA A 71 1.62 0.38 -18.24
CA ALA A 71 1.45 -0.51 -17.08
C ALA A 71 2.76 -0.78 -16.32
N ASP A 72 3.87 -0.85 -17.06
CA ASP A 72 5.20 -1.10 -16.52
C ASP A 72 6.29 -0.45 -17.40
N ALA A 73 7.49 -0.32 -16.83
CA ALA A 73 8.60 0.34 -17.51
C ALA A 73 9.06 -0.39 -18.79
N SER A 74 8.90 -1.72 -18.85
CA SER A 74 9.30 -2.50 -20.02
C SER A 74 8.48 -2.16 -21.27
N ARG A 75 7.23 -1.73 -21.08
CA ARG A 75 6.34 -1.30 -22.17
C ARG A 75 6.57 0.14 -22.60
N ALA A 76 7.26 0.94 -21.81
CA ALA A 76 7.44 2.36 -22.08
C ALA A 76 8.13 2.61 -23.43
N VAL A 77 9.14 1.82 -23.77
CA VAL A 77 9.89 1.96 -25.01
C VAL A 77 8.98 1.72 -26.22
N GLY A 78 8.21 0.63 -26.24
CA GLY A 78 7.30 0.32 -27.34
C GLY A 78 6.18 1.35 -27.50
N VAL A 79 5.66 1.88 -26.38
CA VAL A 79 4.66 2.96 -26.38
C VAL A 79 5.26 4.25 -26.95
N ALA A 80 6.44 4.64 -26.47
CA ALA A 80 7.14 5.83 -26.96
C ALA A 80 7.44 5.73 -28.47
N THR A 81 7.94 4.58 -28.93
CA THR A 81 8.19 4.33 -30.36
C THR A 81 6.91 4.51 -31.17
N SER A 82 5.78 3.97 -30.72
CA SER A 82 4.51 4.10 -31.44
C SER A 82 3.99 5.55 -31.44
N LEU A 83 4.21 6.31 -30.38
CA LEU A 83 3.78 7.71 -30.25
C LEU A 83 4.65 8.68 -31.03
N LEU A 84 5.92 8.35 -31.26
CA LEU A 84 6.86 9.20 -32.00
C LEU A 84 6.91 8.85 -33.47
N SER A 85 6.35 7.70 -33.91
CA SER A 85 6.24 7.32 -35.31
C SER A 85 5.07 8.01 -35.97
N PRO A 86 5.28 8.85 -37.02
CA PRO A 86 4.18 9.47 -37.77
C PRO A 86 3.20 8.47 -38.36
N GLU A 87 3.70 7.29 -38.74
CA GLU A 87 2.92 6.23 -39.38
C GLU A 87 2.08 5.43 -38.36
N MET A 88 2.65 5.12 -37.21
CA MET A 88 2.01 4.28 -36.21
C MET A 88 1.08 5.07 -35.27
N LYS A 89 1.43 6.33 -34.98
CA LYS A 89 0.75 7.18 -33.98
C LYS A 89 -0.77 7.25 -34.19
N PRO A 90 -1.33 7.48 -35.37
CA PRO A 90 -2.78 7.67 -35.55
C PRO A 90 -3.59 6.43 -35.15
N GLU A 91 -3.21 5.25 -35.62
CA GLU A 91 -3.91 4.00 -35.29
C GLU A 91 -3.70 3.58 -33.84
N PHE A 92 -2.50 3.81 -33.29
CA PHE A 92 -2.19 3.55 -31.90
C PHE A 92 -3.05 4.39 -30.96
N ILE A 93 -3.17 5.70 -31.20
CA ILE A 93 -4.03 6.60 -30.40
C ILE A 93 -5.49 6.21 -30.51
N LYS A 94 -5.95 5.87 -31.72
CA LYS A 94 -7.35 5.44 -31.94
C LYS A 94 -7.68 4.23 -31.08
N GLY A 95 -6.83 3.21 -31.05
CA GLY A 95 -7.01 2.03 -30.21
C GLY A 95 -7.15 2.37 -28.72
N TYR A 96 -6.30 3.24 -28.21
CA TYR A 96 -6.40 3.70 -26.82
C TYR A 96 -7.66 4.51 -26.52
N ARG A 97 -8.09 5.39 -27.44
CA ARG A 97 -9.33 6.18 -27.28
C ARG A 97 -10.56 5.28 -27.23
N GLU A 98 -10.63 4.25 -28.07
CA GLU A 98 -11.71 3.25 -28.07
C GLU A 98 -11.70 2.45 -26.74
N GLU A 99 -10.52 2.05 -26.29
CA GLU A 99 -10.38 1.34 -25.01
C GLU A 99 -10.79 2.23 -23.82
N TYR A 100 -10.37 3.48 -23.80
CA TYR A 100 -10.74 4.43 -22.76
C TYR A 100 -12.24 4.74 -22.77
N ALA A 101 -12.88 4.81 -23.93
CA ALA A 101 -14.32 4.94 -24.03
C ALA A 101 -15.05 3.77 -23.34
N LYS A 102 -14.62 2.53 -23.60
CA LYS A 102 -15.16 1.32 -22.94
C LYS A 102 -14.93 1.35 -21.43
N VAL A 103 -13.76 1.81 -20.98
CA VAL A 103 -13.45 1.96 -19.55
C VAL A 103 -14.36 2.98 -18.91
N ARG A 104 -14.55 4.16 -19.52
CA ARG A 104 -15.46 5.20 -19.01
C ARG A 104 -16.90 4.71 -18.97
N GLU A 105 -17.39 4.05 -20.00
CA GLU A 105 -18.74 3.48 -20.03
C GLU A 105 -18.93 2.45 -18.91
N ARG A 106 -17.99 1.52 -18.74
CA ARG A 106 -18.04 0.53 -17.65
C ARG A 106 -18.08 1.18 -16.27
N ILE A 107 -17.34 2.28 -16.07
CA ILE A 107 -17.32 2.98 -14.79
C ILE A 107 -18.60 3.80 -14.59
N ALA A 108 -19.12 4.44 -15.64
CA ALA A 108 -20.39 5.16 -15.59
C ALA A 108 -21.59 4.23 -15.31
N ASN A 109 -21.55 3.02 -15.91
CA ASN A 109 -22.57 1.98 -15.70
C ASN A 109 -22.36 1.16 -14.42
N LYS A 110 -21.27 1.38 -13.69
CA LYS A 110 -21.06 0.74 -12.40
C LYS A 110 -22.15 1.22 -11.46
N GLN A 111 -22.97 0.27 -10.97
CA GLN A 111 -24.01 0.59 -10.01
C GLN A 111 -23.45 1.47 -8.89
N PRO A 112 -24.22 2.48 -8.43
CA PRO A 112 -23.76 3.32 -7.33
C PRO A 112 -23.30 2.42 -6.17
N LYS A 113 -22.19 2.81 -5.54
CA LYS A 113 -21.76 2.14 -4.30
C LYS A 113 -22.97 1.99 -3.40
N ALA A 114 -23.14 0.81 -2.80
CA ALA A 114 -24.24 0.51 -1.88
C ALA A 114 -24.59 1.76 -1.05
N ALA A 115 -25.87 2.05 -0.95
CA ALA A 115 -26.34 3.23 -0.22
C ALA A 115 -25.66 3.28 1.15
N LYS A 116 -25.24 4.45 1.57
CA LYS A 116 -24.66 4.62 2.90
C LYS A 116 -25.80 4.67 3.92
N LEU A 117 -25.70 3.86 4.95
CA LEU A 117 -26.55 3.99 6.13
C LEU A 117 -26.21 5.29 6.89
N SER A 118 -27.19 5.84 7.59
CA SER A 118 -26.90 6.86 8.60
C SER A 118 -26.02 6.27 9.70
N TYR A 119 -25.26 7.11 10.39
CA TYR A 119 -24.42 6.66 11.50
C TYR A 119 -25.25 5.93 12.56
N ALA A 120 -26.40 6.47 12.95
CA ALA A 120 -27.30 5.83 13.92
C ALA A 120 -27.78 4.45 13.44
N ALA A 121 -28.15 4.31 12.16
CA ALA A 121 -28.55 3.02 11.61
C ALA A 121 -27.41 2.02 11.57
N SER A 122 -26.17 2.47 11.31
CA SER A 122 -25.00 1.60 11.30
C SER A 122 -24.58 1.15 12.72
N ILE A 123 -24.79 1.97 13.75
CA ILE A 123 -24.66 1.56 15.15
C ILE A 123 -25.70 0.49 15.52
N ALA A 124 -26.96 0.72 15.14
CA ALA A 124 -28.03 -0.25 15.41
C ALA A 124 -27.77 -1.61 14.76
N ASN A 125 -27.14 -1.63 13.57
CA ASN A 125 -26.70 -2.83 12.85
C ASN A 125 -25.25 -3.24 13.21
N GLY A 126 -24.69 -2.73 14.29
CA GLY A 126 -23.38 -3.14 14.81
C GLY A 126 -23.34 -4.60 15.27
N VAL A 127 -22.15 -5.17 15.37
CA VAL A 127 -21.98 -6.51 15.90
C VAL A 127 -22.41 -6.54 17.37
N LYS A 128 -23.12 -7.61 17.75
CA LYS A 128 -23.56 -7.83 19.14
C LYS A 128 -22.78 -9.02 19.68
N ILE A 129 -21.86 -8.73 20.59
CA ILE A 129 -21.04 -9.74 21.26
C ILE A 129 -21.67 -10.03 22.63
N ASP A 130 -21.82 -11.32 22.94
CA ASP A 130 -22.22 -11.74 24.27
C ASP A 130 -21.00 -11.71 25.21
N TRP A 131 -20.94 -10.68 26.04
CA TRP A 131 -19.87 -10.48 27.01
C TRP A 131 -20.10 -11.25 28.33
N THR A 132 -21.24 -11.91 28.50
CA THR A 132 -21.56 -12.59 29.80
C THR A 132 -20.75 -13.86 30.01
N ASN A 133 -20.37 -14.52 28.91
CA ASN A 133 -19.65 -15.79 28.94
C ASN A 133 -18.20 -15.68 28.41
N TYR A 134 -17.72 -14.46 28.20
CA TYR A 134 -16.37 -14.21 27.70
C TYR A 134 -15.50 -13.52 28.75
N VAL A 135 -14.33 -14.06 28.97
CA VAL A 135 -13.30 -13.44 29.81
C VAL A 135 -12.15 -13.01 28.91
N PRO A 136 -11.90 -11.70 28.75
CA PRO A 136 -10.78 -11.21 27.98
C PRO A 136 -9.45 -11.76 28.54
N PRO A 137 -8.51 -12.22 27.67
CA PRO A 137 -7.21 -12.70 28.13
C PRO A 137 -6.40 -11.54 28.72
N LYS A 138 -5.92 -11.73 29.94
CA LYS A 138 -5.03 -10.73 30.58
C LYS A 138 -3.63 -10.85 30.00
N PRO A 139 -3.03 -9.74 29.50
CA PRO A 139 -1.64 -9.73 29.09
C PRO A 139 -0.68 -10.10 30.22
N ASN A 140 0.39 -10.81 29.88
CA ASN A 140 1.43 -11.16 30.85
C ASN A 140 2.20 -9.93 31.36
N VAL A 141 2.28 -8.88 30.55
CA VAL A 141 2.93 -7.61 30.89
C VAL A 141 2.03 -6.46 30.49
N LEU A 142 1.99 -5.41 31.30
CA LEU A 142 1.29 -4.16 31.02
C LEU A 142 2.29 -3.02 30.93
N GLY A 143 1.84 -1.88 30.39
CA GLY A 143 2.66 -0.68 30.22
C GLY A 143 3.47 -0.68 28.93
N GLN A 144 4.39 0.25 28.84
CA GLN A 144 5.24 0.45 27.66
C GLN A 144 6.55 -0.30 27.80
N HIS A 145 6.91 -1.06 26.77
CA HIS A 145 8.15 -1.83 26.69
C HIS A 145 8.94 -1.41 25.46
N VAL A 146 10.24 -1.19 25.64
CA VAL A 146 11.16 -0.80 24.56
C VAL A 146 12.14 -1.93 24.33
N LEU A 147 12.16 -2.46 23.12
CA LEU A 147 13.12 -3.47 22.65
C LEU A 147 14.17 -2.77 21.80
N LYS A 148 15.44 -2.95 22.12
CA LYS A 148 16.56 -2.41 21.36
C LYS A 148 17.51 -3.55 21.00
N ASN A 149 18.09 -3.50 19.81
CA ASN A 149 19.01 -4.51 19.31
C ASN A 149 18.40 -5.92 19.47
N TYR A 150 17.16 -6.08 19.05
CA TYR A 150 16.47 -7.38 19.19
C TYR A 150 17.18 -8.42 18.32
N PRO A 151 17.45 -9.64 18.84
CA PRO A 151 18.21 -10.63 18.11
C PRO A 151 17.58 -10.98 16.77
N LEU A 152 18.27 -10.68 15.67
CA LEU A 152 17.75 -10.89 14.31
C LEU A 152 17.44 -12.35 14.02
N GLU A 153 18.27 -13.26 14.53
CA GLU A 153 18.13 -14.71 14.39
C GLU A 153 16.80 -15.23 14.93
N THR A 154 16.20 -14.55 15.91
CA THR A 154 14.89 -14.92 16.46
C THR A 154 13.72 -14.46 15.58
N LEU A 155 13.93 -13.50 14.68
CA LEU A 155 12.93 -12.97 13.77
C LEU A 155 12.85 -13.78 12.47
N VAL A 156 13.98 -14.32 12.00
CA VAL A 156 14.05 -15.05 10.72
C VAL A 156 13.02 -16.17 10.57
N PRO A 157 12.72 -17.01 11.60
CA PRO A 157 11.69 -18.04 11.49
C PRO A 157 10.26 -17.54 11.23
N TYR A 158 10.00 -16.25 11.46
CA TYR A 158 8.69 -15.62 11.29
C TYR A 158 8.54 -14.87 9.97
N PHE A 159 9.55 -14.92 9.08
CA PHE A 159 9.48 -14.25 7.79
C PHE A 159 8.35 -14.80 6.93
N ASP A 160 7.44 -13.91 6.52
CA ASP A 160 6.53 -14.20 5.42
C ASP A 160 7.22 -13.88 4.08
N TRP A 161 7.64 -14.92 3.39
CA TRP A 161 8.32 -14.81 2.11
C TRP A 161 7.37 -14.46 0.95
N THR A 162 6.08 -14.67 1.09
CA THR A 162 5.12 -14.37 0.01
C THR A 162 5.12 -12.89 -0.41
N PRO A 163 5.05 -11.91 0.51
CA PRO A 163 5.18 -10.50 0.15
C PRO A 163 6.55 -10.13 -0.43
N PHE A 164 7.63 -10.82 -0.02
CA PHE A 164 8.95 -10.65 -0.60
C PHE A 164 8.93 -10.94 -2.10
N PHE A 165 8.41 -12.08 -2.54
CA PHE A 165 8.29 -12.41 -3.96
C PHE A 165 7.38 -11.45 -4.73
N ILE A 166 6.28 -11.01 -4.11
CA ILE A 166 5.37 -10.03 -4.71
C ILE A 166 6.09 -8.70 -4.98
N SER A 167 6.95 -8.23 -4.06
CA SER A 167 7.71 -6.98 -4.26
C SER A 167 8.70 -7.06 -5.45
N TRP A 168 9.13 -8.28 -5.80
CA TRP A 168 9.94 -8.57 -6.97
C TRP A 168 9.13 -8.95 -8.22
N SER A 169 7.81 -8.68 -8.22
CA SER A 169 6.89 -8.97 -9.32
C SER A 169 6.75 -10.47 -9.65
N LEU A 170 7.09 -11.35 -8.72
CA LEU A 170 6.88 -12.78 -8.84
C LEU A 170 5.57 -13.18 -8.17
N ALA A 171 4.63 -13.73 -8.95
CA ALA A 171 3.31 -14.12 -8.48
C ALA A 171 3.30 -15.57 -8.01
N GLY A 172 3.00 -15.80 -6.74
CA GLY A 172 2.90 -17.14 -6.16
C GLY A 172 2.97 -17.09 -4.62
N LYS A 173 2.66 -18.21 -3.98
CA LYS A 173 2.76 -18.34 -2.52
C LYS A 173 3.98 -19.17 -2.16
N PHE A 174 4.76 -18.69 -1.19
CA PHE A 174 5.86 -19.48 -0.65
C PHE A 174 5.32 -20.66 0.20
N PRO A 175 5.91 -21.86 0.15
CA PRO A 175 7.08 -22.25 -0.66
C PRO A 175 6.76 -22.72 -2.09
N ALA A 176 5.48 -22.88 -2.44
CA ALA A 176 5.07 -23.45 -3.74
C ALA A 176 5.61 -22.67 -4.96
N ILE A 177 5.84 -21.37 -4.81
CA ILE A 177 6.40 -20.52 -5.88
C ILE A 177 7.76 -21.03 -6.40
N LEU A 178 8.57 -21.67 -5.56
CA LEU A 178 9.91 -22.17 -5.94
C LEU A 178 9.85 -23.33 -6.95
N THR A 179 8.69 -23.97 -7.08
CA THR A 179 8.48 -25.08 -8.02
C THR A 179 7.44 -24.75 -9.10
N ASP A 180 7.12 -23.46 -9.26
CA ASP A 180 6.19 -23.00 -10.29
C ASP A 180 6.79 -23.15 -11.68
N GLU A 181 6.01 -23.62 -12.64
CA GLU A 181 6.47 -23.91 -14.01
C GLU A 181 6.94 -22.67 -14.78
N VAL A 182 6.48 -21.47 -14.41
CA VAL A 182 6.77 -20.20 -15.13
C VAL A 182 7.80 -19.36 -14.39
N VAL A 183 7.66 -19.20 -13.08
CA VAL A 183 8.49 -18.29 -12.28
C VAL A 183 9.42 -19.01 -11.30
N GLY A 184 9.34 -20.34 -11.20
CA GLY A 184 10.05 -21.11 -10.17
C GLY A 184 11.56 -20.98 -10.22
N GLU A 185 12.18 -20.97 -11.40
CA GLU A 185 13.62 -20.77 -11.56
C GLU A 185 14.04 -19.38 -11.02
N ALA A 186 13.40 -18.32 -11.48
CA ALA A 186 13.69 -16.96 -11.03
C ALA A 186 13.41 -16.77 -9.53
N ALA A 187 12.36 -17.42 -9.00
CA ALA A 187 12.03 -17.35 -7.58
C ALA A 187 13.08 -18.09 -6.73
N THR A 188 13.58 -19.22 -7.22
CA THR A 188 14.63 -20.00 -6.53
C THR A 188 15.94 -19.23 -6.49
N ASP A 189 16.39 -18.68 -7.61
CA ASP A 189 17.60 -17.87 -7.68
C ASP A 189 17.52 -16.65 -6.75
N LEU A 190 16.40 -15.95 -6.76
CA LEU A 190 16.17 -14.80 -5.88
C LEU A 190 16.20 -15.22 -4.40
N TYR A 191 15.56 -16.35 -4.07
CA TYR A 191 15.51 -16.85 -2.72
C TYR A 191 16.91 -17.26 -2.20
N GLU A 192 17.71 -17.93 -3.03
CA GLU A 192 19.08 -18.31 -2.67
C GLU A 192 19.97 -17.09 -2.40
N GLN A 193 19.87 -16.06 -3.26
CA GLN A 193 20.59 -14.82 -3.06
C GLN A 193 20.11 -14.08 -1.81
N ALA A 194 18.82 -14.08 -1.55
CA ALA A 194 18.24 -13.53 -0.33
C ALA A 194 18.75 -14.27 0.93
N GLN A 195 18.89 -15.61 0.89
CA GLN A 195 19.42 -16.39 2.00
C GLN A 195 20.89 -16.07 2.26
N ILE A 196 21.70 -15.88 1.22
CA ILE A 196 23.12 -15.49 1.36
C ILE A 196 23.23 -14.12 2.04
N MET A 197 22.46 -13.13 1.56
CA MET A 197 22.46 -11.79 2.15
C MET A 197 21.87 -11.78 3.56
N LEU A 198 20.80 -12.53 3.80
CA LEU A 198 20.20 -12.68 5.13
C LEU A 198 21.19 -13.24 6.15
N LYS A 199 21.98 -14.23 5.75
CA LYS A 199 23.05 -14.78 6.58
C LYS A 199 24.09 -13.71 6.94
N ASP A 200 24.57 -12.93 5.96
CA ASP A 200 25.48 -11.80 6.20
C ASP A 200 24.89 -10.78 7.19
N ILE A 201 23.61 -10.40 6.98
CA ILE A 201 22.91 -9.45 7.83
C ILE A 201 22.86 -9.92 9.29
N VAL A 202 22.56 -11.20 9.51
CA VAL A 202 22.43 -11.79 10.86
C VAL A 202 23.78 -11.98 11.53
N GLU A 203 24.74 -12.63 10.84
CA GLU A 203 26.05 -12.96 11.39
C GLU A 203 26.89 -11.70 11.69
N ASN A 204 26.83 -10.70 10.81
CA ASN A 204 27.58 -9.46 10.94
C ASN A 204 26.78 -8.31 11.57
N LYS A 205 25.56 -8.60 12.05
CA LYS A 205 24.68 -7.62 12.72
C LYS A 205 24.53 -6.32 11.92
N ARG A 206 24.30 -6.49 10.60
CA ARG A 206 24.19 -5.35 9.68
C ARG A 206 22.95 -4.51 9.95
N PHE A 207 21.92 -5.12 10.52
CA PHE A 207 20.66 -4.46 10.87
C PHE A 207 20.50 -4.40 12.40
N ASP A 208 19.77 -3.38 12.87
CA ASP A 208 19.36 -3.22 14.26
C ASP A 208 17.83 -3.15 14.32
N ALA A 209 17.22 -4.20 14.85
CA ALA A 209 15.79 -4.30 15.03
C ALA A 209 15.36 -3.67 16.36
N ARG A 210 14.45 -2.72 16.30
CA ARG A 210 13.89 -2.03 17.46
C ARG A 210 12.38 -2.07 17.44
N ALA A 211 11.79 -2.19 18.61
CA ALA A 211 10.35 -2.11 18.79
C ALA A 211 9.98 -1.37 20.07
N VAL A 212 8.83 -0.73 20.03
CA VAL A 212 8.13 -0.27 21.21
C VAL A 212 6.74 -0.88 21.16
N PHE A 213 6.31 -1.51 22.23
CA PHE A 213 4.93 -1.93 22.38
C PHE A 213 4.36 -1.49 23.72
N SER A 214 3.07 -1.30 23.76
CA SER A 214 2.34 -0.96 24.99
C SER A 214 1.06 -1.76 25.06
N LEU A 215 0.76 -2.27 26.25
CA LEU A 215 -0.48 -2.96 26.58
C LEU A 215 -1.09 -2.28 27.78
N ALA A 216 -2.34 -1.87 27.69
CA ALA A 216 -3.01 -1.14 28.76
C ALA A 216 -4.46 -1.59 28.92
N PRO A 217 -5.03 -1.45 30.15
CA PRO A 217 -6.45 -1.66 30.38
C PRO A 217 -7.28 -0.75 29.45
N ALA A 218 -8.31 -1.31 28.83
CA ALA A 218 -9.15 -0.59 27.89
C ALA A 218 -10.62 -0.95 28.09
N LYS A 219 -11.51 0.01 27.78
CA LYS A 219 -12.96 -0.18 27.77
C LYS A 219 -13.57 0.59 26.62
N ARG A 220 -14.59 0.03 26.02
CA ARG A 220 -15.43 0.77 25.09
C ARG A 220 -16.36 1.71 25.88
N THR A 221 -16.10 3.01 25.80
CA THR A 221 -16.82 4.06 26.53
C THR A 221 -17.86 4.80 25.68
N GLY A 222 -17.95 4.49 24.39
CA GLY A 222 -18.93 5.03 23.45
C GLY A 222 -19.25 4.00 22.36
N ALA A 223 -20.06 4.40 21.36
CA ALA A 223 -20.39 3.51 20.27
C ALA A 223 -19.16 3.05 19.49
N ASP A 224 -18.23 3.98 19.24
CA ASP A 224 -17.01 3.77 18.49
C ASP A 224 -15.75 4.27 19.22
N THR A 225 -15.88 4.59 20.51
CA THR A 225 -14.81 5.13 21.35
C THR A 225 -14.26 4.04 22.25
N VAL A 226 -12.95 3.85 22.26
CA VAL A 226 -12.21 3.04 23.22
C VAL A 226 -11.35 3.95 24.08
N SER A 227 -11.50 3.87 25.39
CA SER A 227 -10.66 4.58 26.36
C SER A 227 -9.62 3.65 26.95
N ILE A 228 -8.40 4.16 27.09
CA ILE A 228 -7.29 3.51 27.79
C ILE A 228 -7.19 4.08 29.19
N PHE A 229 -6.93 3.22 30.15
CA PHE A 229 -6.87 3.56 31.56
C PHE A 229 -5.48 3.29 32.14
N ASP A 230 -5.07 4.11 33.09
CA ASP A 230 -3.88 3.88 33.91
C ASP A 230 -4.17 2.92 35.05
N GLU A 231 -3.18 2.68 35.90
CA GLU A 231 -3.28 1.82 37.09
C GLU A 231 -4.29 2.35 38.12
N ASN A 232 -4.59 3.64 38.10
CA ASN A 232 -5.56 4.30 39.00
C ASN A 232 -6.99 4.33 38.40
N GLN A 233 -7.23 3.62 37.31
CA GLN A 233 -8.50 3.62 36.56
C GLN A 233 -8.87 5.00 36.01
N THR A 234 -7.88 5.86 35.77
CA THR A 234 -8.08 7.17 35.12
C THR A 234 -7.90 7.02 33.62
N ALA A 235 -8.86 7.52 32.86
CA ALA A 235 -8.76 7.51 31.39
C ALA A 235 -7.65 8.45 30.92
N THR A 236 -6.63 7.90 30.26
CA THR A 236 -5.45 8.64 29.80
C THR A 236 -5.56 9.02 28.33
N HIS A 237 -6.13 8.15 27.51
CA HIS A 237 -6.27 8.34 26.08
C HIS A 237 -7.60 7.82 25.57
N LYS A 238 -8.10 8.39 24.47
CA LYS A 238 -9.28 7.94 23.74
C LYS A 238 -8.94 7.70 22.29
N PHE A 239 -9.38 6.57 21.77
CA PHE A 239 -9.31 6.23 20.36
C PHE A 239 -10.71 6.24 19.76
N GLU A 240 -10.93 7.11 18.79
CA GLU A 240 -12.16 7.14 18.01
C GLU A 240 -11.99 6.28 16.77
N HIS A 241 -12.83 5.25 16.67
CA HIS A 241 -12.80 4.31 15.55
C HIS A 241 -13.89 4.66 14.54
N THR A 242 -13.62 4.34 13.27
CA THR A 242 -14.62 4.47 12.22
C THR A 242 -15.53 3.25 12.20
N ARG A 243 -16.85 3.47 11.94
CA ARG A 243 -17.81 2.41 11.71
C ARG A 243 -18.11 2.25 10.22
N GLN A 244 -18.26 1.02 9.77
CA GLN A 244 -18.71 0.74 8.41
C GLN A 244 -20.14 1.26 8.24
N GLN A 245 -20.38 2.03 7.18
CA GLN A 245 -21.69 2.63 6.90
C GLN A 245 -22.30 2.17 5.56
N SER A 246 -21.77 1.10 4.96
CA SER A 246 -22.36 0.53 3.75
C SER A 246 -23.64 -0.25 4.11
N ASP A 247 -24.68 -0.09 3.29
CA ASP A 247 -25.83 -0.97 3.34
C ASP A 247 -25.39 -2.37 2.93
N LYS A 248 -25.57 -3.33 3.85
CA LYS A 248 -25.07 -4.70 3.69
C LYS A 248 -26.21 -5.66 3.45
N VAL A 249 -25.87 -6.77 2.80
CA VAL A 249 -26.79 -7.90 2.68
C VAL A 249 -27.30 -8.30 4.06
N SER A 250 -28.58 -8.64 4.16
CA SER A 250 -29.26 -9.02 5.40
C SER A 250 -28.41 -9.94 6.28
N GLY A 251 -28.33 -9.61 7.56
CA GLY A 251 -27.62 -10.38 8.58
C GLY A 251 -26.11 -10.07 8.73
N LYS A 252 -25.53 -9.20 7.89
CA LYS A 252 -24.12 -8.79 8.04
C LYS A 252 -24.02 -7.48 8.83
N PRO A 253 -23.30 -7.46 9.96
CA PRO A 253 -23.18 -6.26 10.78
C PRO A 253 -22.27 -5.19 10.16
N ASN A 254 -22.46 -3.95 10.59
CA ASN A 254 -21.57 -2.83 10.32
C ASN A 254 -20.53 -2.73 11.43
N PHE A 255 -19.31 -3.23 11.16
CA PHE A 255 -18.25 -3.30 12.16
C PHE A 255 -17.61 -1.95 12.46
N SER A 256 -17.24 -1.77 13.73
CA SER A 256 -16.22 -0.85 14.21
C SER A 256 -15.19 -1.67 14.99
N LEU A 257 -13.93 -1.26 15.02
CA LEU A 257 -12.91 -1.93 15.85
C LEU A 257 -13.25 -1.83 17.34
N ALA A 258 -13.95 -0.77 17.75
CA ALA A 258 -14.43 -0.61 19.11
C ALA A 258 -15.41 -1.71 19.57
N ASP A 259 -16.09 -2.38 18.64
CA ASP A 259 -17.03 -3.46 18.98
C ASP A 259 -16.36 -4.66 19.66
N PHE A 260 -15.05 -4.84 19.45
CA PHE A 260 -14.28 -5.97 19.96
C PHE A 260 -13.58 -5.69 21.29
N ILE A 261 -13.83 -4.54 21.89
CA ILE A 261 -13.40 -4.20 23.26
C ILE A 261 -14.63 -4.23 24.17
N ALA A 262 -14.47 -4.83 25.36
CA ALA A 262 -15.55 -4.95 26.32
C ALA A 262 -16.14 -3.57 26.68
N PRO A 263 -17.46 -3.40 26.62
CA PRO A 263 -18.09 -2.15 27.00
C PRO A 263 -18.01 -1.93 28.52
N GLU A 264 -18.04 -0.68 28.93
CA GLU A 264 -17.87 -0.28 30.33
C GLU A 264 -18.92 -0.91 31.25
N ASP A 265 -20.15 -1.10 30.78
CA ASP A 265 -21.25 -1.72 31.53
C ASP A 265 -21.11 -3.23 31.73
N ALA A 266 -20.29 -3.91 30.90
CA ALA A 266 -19.98 -5.34 31.08
C ALA A 266 -19.15 -5.62 32.36
N LYS A 267 -18.52 -4.61 32.94
CA LYS A 267 -17.65 -4.71 34.13
C LYS A 267 -16.53 -5.74 34.01
N LEU A 268 -16.06 -5.96 32.76
CA LEU A 268 -14.93 -6.82 32.45
C LEU A 268 -13.64 -5.99 32.37
N GLU A 269 -12.52 -6.62 32.71
CA GLU A 269 -11.20 -6.08 32.41
C GLU A 269 -10.80 -6.53 30.99
N ASP A 270 -10.66 -5.58 30.08
CA ASP A 270 -10.17 -5.82 28.72
C ASP A 270 -8.95 -4.94 28.45
N TYR A 271 -8.24 -5.21 27.36
CA TYR A 271 -6.95 -4.60 27.11
C TYR A 271 -6.82 -4.20 25.65
N LEU A 272 -6.10 -3.11 25.41
CA LEU A 272 -5.70 -2.68 24.08
C LEU A 272 -4.18 -2.55 24.02
N GLY A 273 -3.60 -3.04 22.93
CA GLY A 273 -2.19 -2.92 22.65
C GLY A 273 -1.91 -2.16 21.38
N GLY A 274 -0.75 -1.51 21.36
CA GLY A 274 -0.17 -0.89 20.19
C GLY A 274 1.32 -1.20 20.11
N PHE A 275 1.87 -1.21 18.90
CA PHE A 275 3.31 -1.39 18.70
C PHE A 275 3.83 -0.56 17.54
N THR A 276 5.11 -0.28 17.57
CA THR A 276 5.87 0.30 16.47
C THR A 276 7.17 -0.46 16.34
N VAL A 277 7.56 -0.79 15.12
CA VAL A 277 8.81 -1.47 14.80
C VAL A 277 9.63 -0.64 13.83
N SER A 278 10.95 -0.78 13.87
CA SER A 278 11.86 -0.15 12.93
C SER A 278 13.12 -0.98 12.77
N ILE A 279 13.59 -1.09 11.54
CA ILE A 279 14.83 -1.76 11.18
C ILE A 279 15.81 -0.70 10.68
N PHE A 280 16.90 -0.53 11.40
CA PHE A 280 18.00 0.35 11.03
C PHE A 280 19.08 -0.44 10.32
N GLY A 281 19.87 0.21 9.47
CA GLY A 281 20.96 -0.42 8.72
C GLY A 281 20.58 -0.86 7.31
N ALA A 282 19.30 -1.09 7.02
CA ALA A 282 18.87 -1.53 5.69
C ALA A 282 19.08 -0.46 4.61
N GLU A 283 18.81 0.80 4.94
CA GLU A 283 19.00 1.92 4.02
C GLU A 283 20.50 2.22 3.81
N GLU A 284 21.28 2.18 4.88
CA GLU A 284 22.74 2.35 4.84
C GLU A 284 23.39 1.26 3.96
N MET A 285 22.99 0.00 4.15
CA MET A 285 23.47 -1.11 3.33
C MET A 285 23.07 -0.95 1.86
N ALA A 286 21.86 -0.49 1.58
CA ALA A 286 21.41 -0.20 0.22
C ALA A 286 22.24 0.93 -0.41
N HIS A 287 22.57 1.98 0.33
CA HIS A 287 23.45 3.06 -0.14
C HIS A 287 24.87 2.56 -0.44
N GLU A 288 25.43 1.65 0.38
CA GLU A 288 26.73 1.03 0.12
C GLU A 288 26.77 0.27 -1.22
N TYR A 289 25.69 -0.46 -1.53
CA TYR A 289 25.57 -1.18 -2.82
C TYR A 289 25.39 -0.21 -3.99
N LYS A 290 24.52 0.78 -3.87
CA LYS A 290 24.33 1.80 -4.91
C LYS A 290 25.61 2.57 -5.23
N ALA A 291 26.43 2.88 -4.23
CA ALA A 291 27.71 3.54 -4.43
C ALA A 291 28.71 2.68 -5.25
N LYS A 292 28.50 1.36 -5.27
CA LYS A 292 29.27 0.40 -6.08
C LYS A 292 28.64 0.11 -7.45
N GLY A 293 27.48 0.75 -7.76
CA GLY A 293 26.71 0.50 -8.97
C GLY A 293 25.88 -0.80 -8.93
N ASP A 294 25.66 -1.37 -7.74
CA ASP A 294 24.90 -2.60 -7.54
C ASP A 294 23.49 -2.28 -7.01
N ASP A 295 22.62 -1.87 -7.92
CA ASP A 295 21.22 -1.55 -7.61
C ASP A 295 20.42 -2.79 -7.21
N TYR A 296 20.77 -3.96 -7.73
CA TYR A 296 20.09 -5.21 -7.39
C TYR A 296 20.26 -5.55 -5.92
N SER A 297 21.49 -5.60 -5.42
CA SER A 297 21.76 -5.89 -4.01
C SER A 297 21.21 -4.79 -3.09
N ALA A 298 21.16 -3.54 -3.55
CA ALA A 298 20.54 -2.46 -2.80
C ALA A 298 19.03 -2.69 -2.58
N ILE A 299 18.30 -3.10 -3.62
CA ILE A 299 16.88 -3.43 -3.53
C ILE A 299 16.68 -4.68 -2.65
N LEU A 300 17.55 -5.67 -2.79
CA LEU A 300 17.49 -6.90 -2.00
C LEU A 300 17.67 -6.62 -0.50
N ALA A 301 18.61 -5.75 -0.13
CA ALA A 301 18.83 -5.33 1.27
C ALA A 301 17.59 -4.63 1.86
N GLN A 302 16.97 -3.73 1.10
CA GLN A 302 15.72 -3.05 1.51
C GLN A 302 14.57 -4.06 1.65
N SER A 303 14.42 -4.96 0.68
CA SER A 303 13.36 -6.00 0.71
C SER A 303 13.50 -6.93 1.92
N LEU A 304 14.74 -7.26 2.34
CA LEU A 304 14.99 -8.02 3.56
C LEU A 304 14.72 -7.20 4.81
N GLY A 305 15.06 -5.90 4.81
CA GLY A 305 14.70 -4.98 5.88
C GLY A 305 13.19 -4.97 6.16
N ASP A 306 12.39 -4.94 5.11
CA ASP A 306 10.91 -5.03 5.21
C ASP A 306 10.42 -6.37 5.78
N ARG A 307 11.21 -7.43 5.66
CA ARG A 307 10.83 -8.75 6.25
C ARG A 307 11.17 -8.85 7.73
N PHE A 308 12.16 -8.13 8.20
CA PHE A 308 12.46 -8.03 9.62
C PHE A 308 11.44 -7.19 10.41
N ALA A 309 10.77 -6.24 9.76
CA ALA A 309 9.71 -5.41 10.33
C ALA A 309 8.36 -6.13 10.33
#